data_5654e491c2fd89cdaa35dab914998bb9
#
_entry.id   5654e491c2fd89cdaa35dab914998bb9
#
_cell.length_a   1.000
_cell.length_b   1.000
_cell.length_c   1.000
_cell.angle_alpha   90.00
_cell.angle_beta   90.00
_cell.angle_gamma   90.00
#
_symmetry.space_group_name_H-M   'P 1'
#
loop_
_entity.id
_entity.type
_entity.pdbx_description
1 polymer ?
#
loop_
_entity_poly.entity_id
_entity_poly.type
_entity_poly.pdbx_seq_one_letter_code
_entity_poly.pdbx_strand_id
1 'polypeptide(L)'
;MPSLKDLKNRIDSVKNTRKITKAMQMVAAAKLRRAQEAAEASRPYTERFNAVLGGLAASVGGSDSAPKLLSGTGSDQTHLLVVMTAERGLCGGFNSNIAKLARAKANELVAAGKTVKILTVGKKGRDAIKRDLVEYFVGHVDLTEVKNVGYGNAQEIARDILAKFDGGEFDVATIFYAKFVNVVSQIPTAQQIIPAAFEGDSDGAGTLYDYEPSEEAILADLLPRGVATQIFAALLENGASEQGARMSAMDNATRNAGDMIDKLTIEYNRSRQAVITNELIEIISGAEAL
;
A
#
# COMPACT_ATOMS: atom_id res chain seq x y z
N MET A 1 -5.99 42.01 14.42
CA MET A 1 -4.83 41.50 13.66
C MET A 1 -4.03 40.60 14.58
N PRO A 2 -3.44 39.47 14.11
CA PRO A 2 -2.55 38.68 14.94
C PRO A 2 -1.38 39.57 15.44
N SER A 3 -0.91 39.33 16.67
CA SER A 3 0.22 40.09 17.21
C SER A 3 1.52 39.76 16.48
N LEU A 4 2.50 40.67 16.47
CA LEU A 4 3.82 40.40 15.88
C LEU A 4 4.48 39.15 16.49
N LYS A 5 4.25 38.92 17.79
CA LYS A 5 4.73 37.73 18.50
C LYS A 5 4.09 36.45 17.96
N ASP A 6 2.78 36.47 17.69
CA ASP A 6 2.06 35.32 17.15
C ASP A 6 2.53 34.97 15.73
N LEU A 7 2.71 35.99 14.88
CA LEU A 7 3.25 35.80 13.53
C LEU A 7 4.66 35.20 13.56
N LYS A 8 5.53 35.69 14.44
CA LYS A 8 6.88 35.15 14.64
C LYS A 8 6.84 33.71 15.10
N ASN A 9 6.01 33.36 16.07
CA ASN A 9 5.84 32.00 16.58
C ASN A 9 5.34 31.05 15.46
N ARG A 10 4.40 31.52 14.62
CA ARG A 10 3.90 30.75 13.47
C ARG A 10 5.00 30.51 12.43
N ILE A 11 5.80 31.54 12.10
CA ILE A 11 6.95 31.40 11.18
C ILE A 11 7.92 30.33 11.71
N ASP A 12 8.28 30.39 12.99
CA ASP A 12 9.21 29.43 13.58
C ASP A 12 8.63 28.01 13.64
N SER A 13 7.34 27.85 13.91
CA SER A 13 6.65 26.56 13.85
C SER A 13 6.67 25.96 12.44
N VAL A 14 6.37 26.76 11.40
CA VAL A 14 6.38 26.30 10.01
C VAL A 14 7.80 25.97 9.53
N LYS A 15 8.82 26.74 9.98
CA LYS A 15 10.24 26.42 9.72
C LYS A 15 10.62 25.06 10.30
N ASN A 16 10.16 24.74 11.52
CA ASN A 16 10.40 23.43 12.12
C ASN A 16 9.68 22.31 11.36
N THR A 17 8.43 22.53 10.96
CA THR A 17 7.68 21.59 10.11
C THR A 17 8.41 21.31 8.81
N ARG A 18 8.93 22.35 8.13
CA ARG A 18 9.73 22.20 6.90
C ARG A 18 10.98 21.36 7.10
N LYS A 19 11.68 21.53 8.23
CA LYS A 19 12.86 20.70 8.57
C LYS A 19 12.47 19.23 8.75
N ILE A 20 11.37 18.98 9.47
CA ILE A 20 10.86 17.62 9.72
C ILE A 20 10.44 16.95 8.41
N THR A 21 9.64 17.62 7.58
CA THR A 21 9.18 17.05 6.29
C THR A 21 10.34 16.78 5.34
N LYS A 22 11.36 17.65 5.31
CA LYS A 22 12.58 17.42 4.51
C LYS A 22 13.37 16.21 5.00
N ALA A 23 13.52 16.03 6.32
CA ALA A 23 14.14 14.83 6.88
C ALA A 23 13.34 13.55 6.55
N MET A 24 12.01 13.61 6.68
CA MET A 24 11.14 12.47 6.31
C MET A 24 11.23 12.13 4.83
N GLN A 25 11.34 13.10 3.94
CA GLN A 25 11.57 12.90 2.52
C GLN A 25 12.86 12.11 2.27
N MET A 26 13.97 12.50 2.92
CA MET A 26 15.26 11.82 2.77
C MET A 26 15.21 10.37 3.29
N VAL A 27 14.57 10.14 4.43
CA VAL A 27 14.37 8.79 4.99
C VAL A 27 13.52 7.93 4.06
N ALA A 28 12.45 8.48 3.50
CA ALA A 28 11.59 7.77 2.55
C ALA A 28 12.37 7.41 1.27
N ALA A 29 13.21 8.32 0.74
CA ALA A 29 14.05 8.04 -0.42
C ALA A 29 15.05 6.88 -0.17
N ALA A 30 15.69 6.86 1.01
CA ALA A 30 16.61 5.78 1.37
C ALA A 30 15.89 4.42 1.54
N LYS A 31 14.67 4.43 2.10
CA LYS A 31 13.83 3.23 2.23
C LYS A 31 13.30 2.75 0.89
N LEU A 32 12.91 3.67 0.01
CA LEU A 32 12.47 3.35 -1.35
C LEU A 32 13.55 2.60 -2.11
N ARG A 33 14.79 3.10 -2.08
CA ARG A 33 15.92 2.45 -2.76
C ARG A 33 16.08 1.01 -2.29
N ARG A 34 16.06 0.76 -0.97
CA ARG A 34 16.15 -0.61 -0.42
C ARG A 34 14.97 -1.50 -0.84
N ALA A 35 13.75 -0.93 -0.87
CA ALA A 35 12.57 -1.67 -1.31
C ALA A 35 12.64 -2.04 -2.79
N GLN A 36 13.16 -1.15 -3.64
CA GLN A 36 13.40 -1.43 -5.06
C GLN A 36 14.46 -2.52 -5.25
N GLU A 37 15.60 -2.41 -4.56
CA GLU A 37 16.65 -3.43 -4.60
C GLU A 37 16.11 -4.82 -4.18
N ALA A 38 15.26 -4.88 -3.14
CA ALA A 38 14.64 -6.13 -2.70
C ALA A 38 13.62 -6.67 -3.73
N ALA A 39 12.81 -5.82 -4.34
CA ALA A 39 11.85 -6.21 -5.37
C ALA A 39 12.56 -6.72 -6.63
N GLU A 40 13.60 -6.03 -7.08
CA GLU A 40 14.43 -6.45 -8.23
C GLU A 40 15.12 -7.78 -7.99
N ALA A 41 15.67 -7.98 -6.79
CA ALA A 41 16.33 -9.24 -6.42
C ALA A 41 15.35 -10.44 -6.38
N SER A 42 14.07 -10.20 -6.11
CA SER A 42 13.05 -11.27 -6.07
C SER A 42 12.48 -11.64 -7.44
N ARG A 43 12.57 -10.76 -8.43
CA ARG A 43 11.98 -10.95 -9.78
C ARG A 43 12.42 -12.23 -10.47
N PRO A 44 13.72 -12.54 -10.59
CA PRO A 44 14.16 -13.73 -11.33
C PRO A 44 13.57 -15.03 -10.77
N TYR A 45 13.46 -15.10 -9.43
CA TYR A 45 12.83 -16.25 -8.77
C TYR A 45 11.33 -16.32 -9.08
N THR A 46 10.63 -15.20 -8.93
CA THR A 46 9.17 -15.12 -9.14
C THR A 46 8.80 -15.43 -10.60
N GLU A 47 9.54 -14.90 -11.56
CA GLU A 47 9.34 -15.16 -12.98
C GLU A 47 9.55 -16.64 -13.32
N ARG A 48 10.66 -17.21 -12.85
CA ARG A 48 10.95 -18.63 -13.09
C ARG A 48 9.93 -19.55 -12.40
N PHE A 49 9.57 -19.22 -11.17
CA PHE A 49 8.57 -19.97 -10.40
C PHE A 49 7.20 -19.94 -11.09
N ASN A 50 6.74 -18.78 -11.55
CA ASN A 50 5.48 -18.63 -12.28
C ASN A 50 5.50 -19.36 -13.63
N ALA A 51 6.62 -19.36 -14.34
CA ALA A 51 6.77 -20.10 -15.60
C ALA A 51 6.64 -21.62 -15.40
N VAL A 52 7.28 -22.15 -14.36
CA VAL A 52 7.19 -23.59 -14.02
C VAL A 52 5.76 -23.96 -13.59
N LEU A 53 5.15 -23.14 -12.69
CA LEU A 53 3.77 -23.38 -12.26
C LEU A 53 2.78 -23.24 -13.41
N GLY A 54 2.96 -22.29 -14.31
CA GLY A 54 2.12 -22.10 -15.48
C GLY A 54 2.16 -23.31 -16.41
N GLY A 55 3.35 -23.88 -16.65
CA GLY A 55 3.53 -25.10 -17.43
C GLY A 55 2.84 -26.32 -16.79
N LEU A 56 3.05 -26.53 -15.49
CA LEU A 56 2.41 -27.61 -14.73
C LEU A 56 0.88 -27.42 -14.64
N ALA A 57 0.41 -26.21 -14.44
CA ALA A 57 -1.02 -25.93 -14.40
C ALA A 57 -1.71 -26.19 -15.75
N ALA A 58 -1.01 -25.91 -16.85
CA ALA A 58 -1.54 -26.21 -18.21
C ALA A 58 -1.63 -27.71 -18.48
N SER A 59 -0.70 -28.54 -17.97
CA SER A 59 -0.73 -29.99 -18.15
C SER A 59 -1.83 -30.67 -17.32
N VAL A 60 -2.12 -30.20 -16.11
CA VAL A 60 -3.05 -30.81 -15.15
C VAL A 60 -4.43 -30.13 -15.14
N GLY A 61 -4.53 -28.88 -15.60
CA GLY A 61 -5.72 -28.04 -15.44
C GLY A 61 -7.01 -28.53 -16.16
N GLY A 62 -6.92 -29.58 -16.98
CA GLY A 62 -8.08 -30.22 -17.62
C GLY A 62 -8.53 -31.54 -16.98
N SER A 63 -7.88 -31.98 -15.89
CA SER A 63 -8.20 -33.25 -15.25
C SER A 63 -9.11 -33.06 -14.03
N ASP A 64 -9.98 -34.07 -13.79
CA ASP A 64 -10.85 -34.09 -12.60
C ASP A 64 -10.06 -34.19 -11.28
N SER A 65 -8.76 -34.47 -11.35
CA SER A 65 -7.83 -34.54 -10.20
C SER A 65 -7.11 -33.23 -9.90
N ALA A 66 -7.39 -32.13 -10.61
CA ALA A 66 -6.71 -30.87 -10.42
C ALA A 66 -6.93 -30.32 -9.00
N PRO A 67 -5.86 -29.84 -8.31
CA PRO A 67 -5.97 -29.26 -6.99
C PRO A 67 -6.96 -28.09 -6.95
N LYS A 68 -7.77 -27.99 -5.87
CA LYS A 68 -8.78 -26.93 -5.69
C LYS A 68 -8.21 -25.50 -5.76
N LEU A 69 -6.94 -25.33 -5.41
CA LEU A 69 -6.25 -24.03 -5.53
C LEU A 69 -6.10 -23.57 -6.98
N LEU A 70 -6.15 -24.49 -7.95
CA LEU A 70 -6.08 -24.21 -9.38
C LEU A 70 -7.47 -24.23 -10.02
N SER A 71 -8.26 -25.31 -9.77
CA SER A 71 -9.58 -25.50 -10.38
C SER A 71 -10.70 -24.68 -9.71
N GLY A 72 -10.46 -24.17 -8.51
CA GLY A 72 -11.48 -23.55 -7.68
C GLY A 72 -12.33 -24.57 -6.90
N THR A 73 -13.32 -24.06 -6.18
CA THR A 73 -14.31 -24.86 -5.44
C THR A 73 -15.50 -25.27 -6.29
N GLY A 74 -15.61 -24.80 -7.53
CA GLY A 74 -16.79 -24.91 -8.38
C GLY A 74 -17.88 -23.90 -8.04
N SER A 75 -17.68 -23.08 -7.01
CA SER A 75 -18.56 -21.97 -6.59
C SER A 75 -17.83 -20.63 -6.73
N ASP A 76 -18.59 -19.56 -6.89
CA ASP A 76 -18.11 -18.18 -6.93
C ASP A 76 -18.99 -17.31 -6.02
N GLN A 77 -19.43 -17.88 -4.88
CA GLN A 77 -20.39 -17.21 -4.00
C GLN A 77 -19.69 -16.38 -2.92
N THR A 78 -18.59 -16.84 -2.37
CA THR A 78 -17.91 -16.18 -1.26
C THR A 78 -16.53 -15.68 -1.67
N HIS A 79 -16.29 -14.36 -1.51
CA HIS A 79 -15.04 -13.71 -1.90
C HIS A 79 -14.28 -13.21 -0.67
N LEU A 80 -12.99 -13.57 -0.59
CA LEU A 80 -12.05 -13.00 0.37
C LEU A 80 -11.26 -11.85 -0.27
N LEU A 81 -11.40 -10.65 0.26
CA LEU A 81 -10.66 -9.46 -0.15
C LEU A 81 -9.52 -9.21 0.84
N VAL A 82 -8.28 -9.35 0.40
CA VAL A 82 -7.09 -9.11 1.22
C VAL A 82 -6.57 -7.71 0.92
N VAL A 83 -6.77 -6.77 1.84
CA VAL A 83 -6.45 -5.36 1.61
C VAL A 83 -5.13 -5.00 2.27
N MET A 84 -4.09 -4.78 1.44
CA MET A 84 -2.71 -4.49 1.88
C MET A 84 -2.45 -2.99 1.84
N THR A 85 -2.13 -2.40 2.99
CA THR A 85 -1.86 -0.97 3.14
C THR A 85 -0.69 -0.72 4.09
N ALA A 86 -0.32 0.54 4.28
CA ALA A 86 0.71 0.90 5.24
C ALA A 86 0.21 0.84 6.70
N GLU A 87 1.14 0.62 7.61
CA GLU A 87 0.90 0.79 9.05
C GLU A 87 0.84 2.27 9.45
N ARG A 88 1.53 3.13 8.74
CA ARG A 88 1.67 4.56 9.04
C ARG A 88 1.07 5.42 7.94
N GLY A 89 0.65 6.64 8.31
CA GLY A 89 0.18 7.65 7.38
C GLY A 89 1.30 8.48 6.74
N LEU A 90 0.94 9.66 6.28
CA LEU A 90 1.80 10.65 5.64
C LEU A 90 2.42 10.18 4.31
N CYS A 91 1.69 9.32 3.60
CA CYS A 91 2.02 8.80 2.27
C CYS A 91 1.00 9.26 1.20
N GLY A 92 0.50 10.48 1.32
CA GLY A 92 -0.46 11.05 0.38
C GLY A 92 -1.73 10.21 0.25
N GLY A 93 -2.17 9.96 -0.99
CA GLY A 93 -3.35 9.16 -1.32
C GLY A 93 -3.16 7.64 -1.32
N PHE A 94 -1.97 7.13 -1.01
CA PHE A 94 -1.62 5.72 -1.13
C PHE A 94 -2.64 4.79 -0.45
N ASN A 95 -2.86 4.94 0.85
CA ASN A 95 -3.78 4.08 1.60
C ASN A 95 -5.23 4.25 1.16
N SER A 96 -5.66 5.49 0.91
CA SER A 96 -7.04 5.80 0.51
C SER A 96 -7.38 5.28 -0.87
N ASN A 97 -6.42 5.25 -1.80
CA ASN A 97 -6.64 4.75 -3.15
C ASN A 97 -6.82 3.23 -3.16
N ILE A 98 -6.01 2.48 -2.39
CA ILE A 98 -6.17 1.02 -2.22
C ILE A 98 -7.52 0.72 -1.54
N ALA A 99 -7.82 1.43 -0.45
CA ALA A 99 -9.08 1.25 0.27
C ALA A 99 -10.30 1.57 -0.60
N LYS A 100 -10.22 2.59 -1.46
CA LYS A 100 -11.28 2.93 -2.41
C LYS A 100 -11.52 1.83 -3.44
N LEU A 101 -10.44 1.25 -3.99
CA LEU A 101 -10.53 0.14 -4.94
C LEU A 101 -11.16 -1.10 -4.28
N ALA A 102 -10.69 -1.46 -3.09
CA ALA A 102 -11.24 -2.60 -2.34
C ALA A 102 -12.72 -2.39 -1.97
N ARG A 103 -13.10 -1.18 -1.54
CA ARG A 103 -14.50 -0.83 -1.25
C ARG A 103 -15.38 -0.92 -2.50
N ALA A 104 -14.92 -0.42 -3.63
CA ALA A 104 -15.65 -0.50 -4.89
C ALA A 104 -15.93 -1.97 -5.27
N LYS A 105 -14.92 -2.83 -5.15
CA LYS A 105 -15.07 -4.27 -5.43
C LYS A 105 -15.98 -4.97 -4.42
N ALA A 106 -15.88 -4.64 -3.14
CA ALA A 106 -16.77 -5.17 -2.12
C ALA A 106 -18.25 -4.82 -2.40
N ASN A 107 -18.52 -3.56 -2.72
CA ASN A 107 -19.87 -3.10 -3.06
C ASN A 107 -20.40 -3.76 -4.35
N GLU A 108 -19.57 -3.93 -5.36
CA GLU A 108 -19.91 -4.66 -6.59
C GLU A 108 -20.36 -6.10 -6.29
N LEU A 109 -19.56 -6.80 -5.47
CA LEU A 109 -19.85 -8.20 -5.09
C LEU A 109 -21.13 -8.31 -4.26
N VAL A 110 -21.33 -7.42 -3.29
CA VAL A 110 -22.55 -7.37 -2.47
C VAL A 110 -23.76 -7.07 -3.35
N ALA A 111 -23.67 -6.12 -4.28
CA ALA A 111 -24.75 -5.83 -5.22
C ALA A 111 -25.08 -7.00 -6.15
N ALA A 112 -24.08 -7.84 -6.45
CA ALA A 112 -24.27 -9.10 -7.20
C ALA A 112 -24.82 -10.26 -6.34
N GLY A 113 -25.15 -10.02 -5.07
CA GLY A 113 -25.69 -11.04 -4.15
C GLY A 113 -24.62 -12.00 -3.61
N LYS A 114 -23.33 -11.67 -3.72
CA LYS A 114 -22.22 -12.48 -3.23
C LYS A 114 -21.86 -12.14 -1.79
N THR A 115 -21.28 -13.10 -1.10
CA THR A 115 -20.79 -12.92 0.26
C THR A 115 -19.35 -12.37 0.22
N VAL A 116 -19.08 -11.32 0.97
CA VAL A 116 -17.77 -10.68 1.05
C VAL A 116 -17.16 -10.94 2.42
N LYS A 117 -15.89 -11.30 2.45
CA LYS A 117 -15.04 -11.37 3.64
C LYS A 117 -13.81 -10.49 3.42
N ILE A 118 -13.36 -9.77 4.44
CA ILE A 118 -12.23 -8.83 4.33
C ILE A 118 -11.16 -9.18 5.35
N LEU A 119 -9.95 -9.48 4.85
CA LEU A 119 -8.73 -9.58 5.63
C LEU A 119 -7.90 -8.33 5.39
N THR A 120 -7.56 -7.60 6.44
CA THR A 120 -6.73 -6.40 6.31
C THR A 120 -5.28 -6.68 6.70
N VAL A 121 -4.34 -6.23 5.87
CA VAL A 121 -2.91 -6.22 6.15
C VAL A 121 -2.47 -4.77 6.22
N GLY A 122 -2.05 -4.32 7.41
CA GLY A 122 -1.74 -2.92 7.66
C GLY A 122 -2.91 -2.11 8.24
N LYS A 123 -2.58 -1.32 9.26
CA LYS A 123 -3.56 -0.59 10.08
C LYS A 123 -4.36 0.45 9.30
N LYS A 124 -3.72 1.15 8.36
CA LYS A 124 -4.35 2.29 7.66
C LYS A 124 -5.48 1.89 6.72
N GLY A 125 -5.40 0.71 6.08
CA GLY A 125 -6.50 0.16 5.31
C GLY A 125 -7.69 -0.19 6.17
N ARG A 126 -7.43 -0.89 7.29
CA ARG A 126 -8.46 -1.18 8.27
C ARG A 126 -9.18 0.07 8.75
N ASP A 127 -8.42 1.12 9.15
CA ASP A 127 -9.00 2.38 9.61
C ASP A 127 -9.86 3.07 8.53
N ALA A 128 -9.43 2.97 7.25
CA ALA A 128 -10.11 3.61 6.13
C ALA A 128 -11.44 2.95 5.74
N ILE A 129 -11.54 1.62 5.87
CA ILE A 129 -12.71 0.87 5.39
C ILE A 129 -13.64 0.39 6.52
N LYS A 130 -13.20 0.38 7.78
CA LYS A 130 -13.99 -0.14 8.89
C LYS A 130 -15.30 0.59 9.12
N ARG A 131 -15.39 1.87 8.74
CA ARG A 131 -16.60 2.67 8.93
C ARG A 131 -17.79 2.10 8.17
N ASP A 132 -17.54 1.59 6.96
CA ASP A 132 -18.57 1.19 6.02
C ASP A 132 -18.69 -0.34 5.90
N LEU A 133 -17.61 -1.09 6.21
CA LEU A 133 -17.50 -2.52 5.90
C LEU A 133 -17.00 -3.36 7.10
N VAL A 134 -17.20 -2.87 8.34
CA VAL A 134 -16.72 -3.57 9.55
C VAL A 134 -17.30 -4.97 9.73
N GLU A 135 -18.54 -5.17 9.30
CA GLU A 135 -19.27 -6.45 9.38
C GLU A 135 -18.66 -7.57 8.53
N TYR A 136 -17.92 -7.19 7.49
CA TYR A 136 -17.24 -8.15 6.59
C TYR A 136 -15.83 -8.53 7.06
N PHE A 137 -15.32 -7.95 8.17
CA PHE A 137 -13.96 -8.22 8.62
C PHE A 137 -13.85 -9.60 9.26
N VAL A 138 -12.94 -10.42 8.72
CA VAL A 138 -12.63 -11.77 9.24
C VAL A 138 -11.25 -11.85 9.89
N GLY A 139 -10.41 -10.81 9.75
CA GLY A 139 -9.10 -10.77 10.37
C GLY A 139 -8.32 -9.49 10.09
N HIS A 140 -7.20 -9.36 10.82
CA HIS A 140 -6.26 -8.27 10.65
C HIS A 140 -4.84 -8.76 10.92
N VAL A 141 -3.94 -8.46 9.99
CA VAL A 141 -2.50 -8.71 10.15
C VAL A 141 -1.80 -7.39 10.45
N ASP A 142 -1.15 -7.32 11.60
CA ASP A 142 -0.38 -6.16 12.05
C ASP A 142 1.11 -6.39 11.73
N LEU A 143 1.70 -5.50 10.95
CA LEU A 143 3.11 -5.51 10.57
C LEU A 143 3.91 -4.39 11.25
N THR A 144 3.37 -3.74 12.30
CA THR A 144 3.99 -2.58 12.97
C THR A 144 5.39 -2.88 13.49
N GLU A 145 5.60 -4.08 14.04
CA GLU A 145 6.90 -4.52 14.60
C GLU A 145 7.86 -5.04 13.53
N VAL A 146 7.39 -5.27 12.29
CA VAL A 146 8.19 -5.77 11.20
C VAL A 146 9.02 -4.64 10.59
N LYS A 147 10.32 -4.66 10.82
CA LYS A 147 11.25 -3.63 10.27
C LYS A 147 11.45 -3.78 8.76
N ASN A 148 11.62 -5.02 8.31
CA ASN A 148 11.77 -5.38 6.91
C ASN A 148 10.85 -6.56 6.62
N VAL A 149 9.97 -6.41 5.65
CA VAL A 149 9.09 -7.49 5.23
C VAL A 149 9.92 -8.56 4.52
N GLY A 150 9.88 -9.77 5.06
CA GLY A 150 10.54 -10.96 4.51
C GLY A 150 9.53 -11.99 4.01
N TYR A 151 10.03 -13.02 3.32
CA TYR A 151 9.20 -14.11 2.82
C TYR A 151 8.42 -14.83 3.93
N GLY A 152 8.99 -14.95 5.14
CA GLY A 152 8.30 -15.53 6.30
C GLY A 152 6.99 -14.82 6.66
N ASN A 153 6.94 -13.48 6.55
CA ASN A 153 5.71 -12.73 6.80
C ASN A 153 4.63 -13.04 5.73
N ALA A 154 5.04 -13.19 4.47
CA ALA A 154 4.14 -13.59 3.41
C ALA A 154 3.62 -15.03 3.60
N GLN A 155 4.49 -15.93 4.06
CA GLN A 155 4.12 -17.31 4.39
C GLN A 155 3.09 -17.40 5.52
N GLU A 156 3.20 -16.56 6.56
CA GLU A 156 2.22 -16.51 7.66
C GLU A 156 0.85 -16.05 7.15
N ILE A 157 0.83 -15.00 6.33
CA ILE A 157 -0.41 -14.51 5.70
C ILE A 157 -1.00 -15.58 4.77
N ALA A 158 -0.16 -16.19 3.93
CA ALA A 158 -0.59 -17.27 3.03
C ALA A 158 -1.17 -18.46 3.79
N ARG A 159 -0.55 -18.87 4.89
CA ARG A 159 -1.02 -19.98 5.72
C ARG A 159 -2.40 -19.70 6.32
N ASP A 160 -2.65 -18.48 6.80
CA ASP A 160 -3.97 -18.10 7.31
C ASP A 160 -5.04 -18.11 6.19
N ILE A 161 -4.70 -17.61 5.00
CA ILE A 161 -5.59 -17.63 3.83
C ILE A 161 -5.88 -19.07 3.39
N LEU A 162 -4.85 -19.89 3.28
CA LEU A 162 -4.98 -21.28 2.84
C LEU A 162 -5.78 -22.13 3.85
N ALA A 163 -5.56 -21.94 5.16
CA ALA A 163 -6.35 -22.62 6.19
C ALA A 163 -7.84 -22.27 6.10
N LYS A 164 -8.18 -21.02 5.81
CA LYS A 164 -9.57 -20.58 5.57
C LYS A 164 -10.15 -21.16 4.28
N PHE A 165 -9.34 -21.29 3.23
CA PHE A 165 -9.75 -21.91 1.96
C PHE A 165 -10.04 -23.39 2.14
N ASP A 166 -9.14 -24.12 2.80
CA ASP A 166 -9.32 -25.55 3.09
C ASP A 166 -10.53 -25.81 3.99
N GLY A 167 -10.82 -24.84 4.90
CA GLY A 167 -12.03 -24.84 5.72
C GLY A 167 -13.33 -24.49 4.97
N GLY A 168 -13.25 -24.19 3.66
CA GLY A 168 -14.42 -23.84 2.85
C GLY A 168 -15.02 -22.46 3.20
N GLU A 169 -14.22 -21.55 3.79
CA GLU A 169 -14.73 -20.25 4.22
C GLU A 169 -14.93 -19.27 3.07
N PHE A 170 -14.30 -19.49 1.92
CA PHE A 170 -14.43 -18.67 0.71
C PHE A 170 -14.06 -19.47 -0.55
N ASP A 171 -14.50 -18.97 -1.71
CA ASP A 171 -14.25 -19.56 -3.01
C ASP A 171 -13.14 -18.84 -3.79
N VAL A 172 -13.12 -17.51 -3.70
CA VAL A 172 -12.21 -16.64 -4.46
C VAL A 172 -11.46 -15.71 -3.51
N ALA A 173 -10.14 -15.60 -3.67
CA ALA A 173 -9.32 -14.63 -2.94
C ALA A 173 -8.69 -13.62 -3.89
N THR A 174 -8.85 -12.33 -3.57
CA THR A 174 -8.26 -11.21 -4.32
C THR A 174 -7.45 -10.33 -3.37
N ILE A 175 -6.18 -10.06 -3.72
CA ILE A 175 -5.32 -9.12 -3.01
C ILE A 175 -5.44 -7.73 -3.62
N PHE A 176 -5.45 -6.71 -2.77
CA PHE A 176 -5.46 -5.28 -3.14
C PHE A 176 -4.19 -4.63 -2.61
N TYR A 177 -3.38 -4.10 -3.50
CA TYR A 177 -2.12 -3.46 -3.18
C TYR A 177 -1.83 -2.34 -4.18
N ALA A 178 -0.72 -1.61 -4.03
CA ALA A 178 -0.29 -0.63 -5.02
C ALA A 178 0.95 -1.12 -5.75
N LYS A 179 0.83 -1.33 -7.07
CA LYS A 179 1.96 -1.66 -7.93
C LYS A 179 2.85 -0.43 -8.09
N PHE A 180 4.14 -0.61 -7.89
CA PHE A 180 5.13 0.45 -8.06
C PHE A 180 5.52 0.61 -9.53
N VAL A 181 5.22 1.77 -10.11
CA VAL A 181 5.67 2.14 -11.45
C VAL A 181 6.86 3.10 -11.36
N ASN A 182 6.70 4.17 -10.59
CA ASN A 182 7.74 5.15 -10.30
C ASN A 182 7.33 5.99 -9.07
N VAL A 183 8.19 6.94 -8.67
CA VAL A 183 7.96 7.80 -7.49
C VAL A 183 6.67 8.62 -7.59
N VAL A 184 6.25 8.97 -8.79
CA VAL A 184 5.05 9.81 -9.02
C VAL A 184 3.80 8.94 -9.17
N SER A 185 3.94 7.73 -9.72
CA SER A 185 2.83 6.85 -10.07
C SER A 185 2.90 5.53 -9.32
N GLN A 186 1.89 5.29 -8.46
CA GLN A 186 1.62 4.02 -7.80
C GLN A 186 0.19 3.62 -8.18
N ILE A 187 0.01 2.45 -8.77
CA ILE A 187 -1.28 2.01 -9.32
C ILE A 187 -1.94 1.05 -8.34
N PRO A 188 -3.10 1.43 -7.75
CA PRO A 188 -3.90 0.48 -6.98
C PRO A 188 -4.32 -0.68 -7.88
N THR A 189 -3.99 -1.90 -7.47
CA THR A 189 -4.18 -3.12 -8.25
C THR A 189 -4.98 -4.13 -7.46
N ALA A 190 -5.91 -4.78 -8.12
CA ALA A 190 -6.61 -5.95 -7.63
C ALA A 190 -6.10 -7.18 -8.40
N GLN A 191 -5.58 -8.16 -7.69
CA GLN A 191 -5.05 -9.39 -8.28
C GLN A 191 -5.68 -10.59 -7.61
N GLN A 192 -6.31 -11.47 -8.39
CA GLN A 192 -6.82 -12.74 -7.90
C GLN A 192 -5.65 -13.67 -7.62
N ILE A 193 -5.68 -14.35 -6.47
CA ILE A 193 -4.67 -15.33 -6.07
C ILE A 193 -5.24 -16.73 -5.86
N ILE A 194 -6.54 -16.85 -5.62
CA ILE A 194 -7.26 -18.13 -5.54
C ILE A 194 -8.60 -17.97 -6.27
N PRO A 195 -8.99 -18.86 -7.19
CA PRO A 195 -8.11 -19.84 -7.84
C PRO A 195 -6.91 -19.21 -8.48
N ALA A 196 -5.77 -19.91 -8.48
CA ALA A 196 -4.53 -19.40 -9.04
C ALA A 196 -4.67 -19.29 -10.57
N ALA A 197 -4.64 -18.06 -11.07
CA ALA A 197 -4.54 -17.78 -12.51
C ALA A 197 -3.06 -17.54 -12.84
N PHE A 198 -2.45 -18.44 -13.58
CA PHE A 198 -1.15 -18.22 -14.17
C PHE A 198 -1.37 -17.74 -15.60
N GLU A 199 -0.95 -16.53 -15.92
CA GLU A 199 -0.85 -16.10 -17.32
C GLU A 199 0.25 -16.96 -17.93
N GLY A 200 -0.17 -18.02 -18.60
CA GLY A 200 0.73 -18.88 -19.35
C GLY A 200 1.21 -18.13 -20.59
N ASP A 201 2.37 -17.51 -20.52
CA ASP A 201 3.15 -17.33 -21.73
C ASP A 201 3.47 -18.74 -22.23
N SER A 202 2.80 -19.12 -23.29
CA SER A 202 3.01 -20.39 -24.01
C SER A 202 4.44 -20.55 -24.59
N ASP A 203 5.31 -19.58 -24.38
CA ASP A 203 6.73 -19.64 -24.73
C ASP A 203 7.56 -20.57 -23.82
N GLY A 204 7.02 -21.00 -22.67
CA GLY A 204 7.62 -22.04 -21.80
C GLY A 204 7.44 -23.48 -22.27
N ALA A 205 6.71 -23.73 -23.35
CA ALA A 205 6.39 -25.07 -23.88
C ALA A 205 7.60 -25.86 -24.45
N GLY A 206 8.82 -25.34 -24.28
CA GLY A 206 10.04 -25.97 -24.83
C GLY A 206 10.90 -26.75 -23.85
N THR A 207 10.68 -26.69 -22.56
CA THR A 207 11.49 -27.43 -21.59
C THR A 207 10.66 -28.58 -21.02
N LEU A 208 10.87 -29.79 -21.51
CA LEU A 208 10.34 -31.01 -20.91
C LEU A 208 11.07 -31.22 -19.57
N TYR A 209 10.33 -31.14 -18.47
CA TYR A 209 10.80 -31.54 -17.16
C TYR A 209 10.29 -32.95 -16.84
N ASP A 210 11.15 -33.81 -16.30
CA ASP A 210 10.72 -35.04 -15.67
C ASP A 210 10.34 -34.74 -14.21
N TYR A 211 9.11 -35.06 -13.85
CA TYR A 211 8.56 -34.78 -12.54
C TYR A 211 8.53 -36.03 -11.67
N GLU A 212 9.17 -36.00 -10.51
CA GLU A 212 9.11 -37.06 -9.50
C GLU A 212 8.45 -36.56 -8.21
N PRO A 213 7.50 -37.23 -7.57
CA PRO A 213 6.94 -38.55 -7.96
C PRO A 213 5.84 -38.45 -9.02
N SER A 214 5.11 -37.36 -9.13
CA SER A 214 4.10 -37.08 -10.17
C SER A 214 3.84 -35.59 -10.31
N GLU A 215 3.31 -35.14 -11.43
CA GLU A 215 2.95 -33.74 -11.68
C GLU A 215 1.95 -33.21 -10.66
N GLU A 216 0.94 -34.01 -10.28
CA GLU A 216 -0.07 -33.60 -9.30
C GLU A 216 0.51 -33.45 -7.89
N ALA A 217 1.41 -34.34 -7.46
CA ALA A 217 2.04 -34.27 -6.14
C ALA A 217 2.94 -33.03 -6.02
N ILE A 218 3.68 -32.73 -7.08
CA ILE A 218 4.52 -31.51 -7.15
C ILE A 218 3.66 -30.27 -7.16
N LEU A 219 2.57 -30.25 -7.94
CA LEU A 219 1.65 -29.13 -8.01
C LEU A 219 0.97 -28.86 -6.67
N ALA A 220 0.59 -29.90 -5.95
CA ALA A 220 0.02 -29.78 -4.60
C ALA A 220 0.97 -29.14 -3.58
N ASP A 221 2.29 -29.35 -3.70
CA ASP A 221 3.30 -28.69 -2.86
C ASP A 221 3.63 -27.26 -3.35
N LEU A 222 3.68 -27.05 -4.67
CA LEU A 222 4.06 -25.77 -5.24
C LEU A 222 2.95 -24.70 -5.21
N LEU A 223 1.67 -25.08 -5.32
CA LEU A 223 0.56 -24.11 -5.33
C LEU A 223 0.47 -23.27 -4.04
N PRO A 224 0.56 -23.84 -2.82
CA PRO A 224 0.63 -23.06 -1.60
C PRO A 224 1.82 -22.10 -1.55
N ARG A 225 2.99 -22.54 -2.06
CA ARG A 225 4.18 -21.69 -2.19
C ARG A 225 3.97 -20.59 -3.23
N GLY A 226 3.21 -20.87 -4.29
CA GLY A 226 2.82 -19.89 -5.30
C GLY A 226 2.00 -18.76 -4.71
N VAL A 227 0.99 -19.09 -3.91
CA VAL A 227 0.19 -18.08 -3.17
C VAL A 227 1.08 -17.23 -2.26
N ALA A 228 1.98 -17.85 -1.50
CA ALA A 228 2.91 -17.12 -0.63
C ALA A 228 3.86 -16.21 -1.44
N THR A 229 4.33 -16.67 -2.60
CA THR A 229 5.20 -15.89 -3.49
C THR A 229 4.48 -14.69 -4.09
N GLN A 230 3.22 -14.84 -4.53
CA GLN A 230 2.40 -13.72 -5.02
C GLN A 230 2.13 -12.70 -3.91
N ILE A 231 1.81 -13.14 -2.70
CA ILE A 231 1.65 -12.26 -1.53
C ILE A 231 2.96 -11.53 -1.22
N PHE A 232 4.10 -12.22 -1.28
CA PHE A 232 5.40 -11.61 -1.04
C PHE A 232 5.73 -10.54 -2.08
N ALA A 233 5.54 -10.83 -3.36
CA ALA A 233 5.71 -9.87 -4.44
C ALA A 233 4.82 -8.63 -4.24
N ALA A 234 3.54 -8.83 -3.90
CA ALA A 234 2.61 -7.74 -3.62
C ALA A 234 3.04 -6.92 -2.40
N LEU A 235 3.56 -7.52 -1.34
CA LEU A 235 4.07 -6.81 -0.16
C LEU A 235 5.30 -5.96 -0.49
N LEU A 236 6.23 -6.46 -1.32
CA LEU A 236 7.41 -5.71 -1.76
C LEU A 236 7.02 -4.52 -2.65
N GLU A 237 6.16 -4.74 -3.64
CA GLU A 237 5.61 -3.68 -4.50
C GLU A 237 4.88 -2.62 -3.67
N ASN A 238 4.06 -3.05 -2.73
CA ASN A 238 3.32 -2.18 -1.83
C ASN A 238 4.26 -1.35 -0.94
N GLY A 239 5.32 -1.95 -0.44
CA GLY A 239 6.36 -1.28 0.35
C GLY A 239 7.10 -0.20 -0.45
N ALA A 240 7.49 -0.50 -1.69
CA ALA A 240 8.12 0.46 -2.60
C ALA A 240 7.15 1.61 -2.94
N SER A 241 5.90 1.30 -3.25
CA SER A 241 4.83 2.27 -3.52
C SER A 241 4.56 3.18 -2.33
N GLU A 242 4.52 2.63 -1.11
CA GLU A 242 4.37 3.41 0.13
C GLU A 242 5.49 4.44 0.31
N GLN A 243 6.74 4.02 0.13
CA GLN A 243 7.88 4.93 0.30
C GLN A 243 7.97 5.96 -0.82
N GLY A 244 7.65 5.59 -2.06
CA GLY A 244 7.54 6.52 -3.19
C GLY A 244 6.48 7.59 -2.96
N ALA A 245 5.27 7.19 -2.57
CA ALA A 245 4.18 8.08 -2.22
C ALA A 245 4.52 9.00 -1.01
N ARG A 246 5.19 8.45 0.00
CA ARG A 246 5.65 9.23 1.16
C ARG A 246 6.70 10.25 0.78
N MET A 247 7.67 9.88 -0.04
CA MET A 247 8.71 10.79 -0.54
C MET A 247 8.08 11.97 -1.29
N SER A 248 7.15 11.71 -2.21
CA SER A 248 6.42 12.74 -2.97
C SER A 248 5.55 13.63 -2.08
N ALA A 249 4.82 13.04 -1.12
CA ALA A 249 3.98 13.78 -0.17
C ALA A 249 4.82 14.70 0.73
N MET A 250 5.99 14.25 1.20
CA MET A 250 6.88 15.05 2.03
C MET A 250 7.60 16.14 1.25
N ASP A 251 7.92 15.91 -0.02
CA ASP A 251 8.44 16.95 -0.91
C ASP A 251 7.42 18.09 -1.11
N ASN A 252 6.17 17.73 -1.41
CA ASN A 252 5.08 18.69 -1.53
C ASN A 252 4.85 19.47 -0.22
N ALA A 253 4.84 18.77 0.92
CA ALA A 253 4.70 19.41 2.22
C ALA A 253 5.87 20.37 2.53
N THR A 254 7.09 20.04 2.13
CA THR A 254 8.29 20.88 2.31
C THR A 254 8.22 22.14 1.46
N ARG A 255 7.75 22.04 0.19
CA ARG A 255 7.53 23.20 -0.68
C ARG A 255 6.42 24.09 -0.14
N ASN A 256 5.27 23.52 0.20
CA ASN A 256 4.15 24.28 0.77
C ASN A 256 4.53 24.99 2.07
N ALA A 257 5.36 24.37 2.92
CA ALA A 257 5.89 25.04 4.10
C ALA A 257 6.80 26.22 3.75
N GLY A 258 7.60 26.13 2.68
CA GLY A 258 8.38 27.25 2.13
C GLY A 258 7.50 28.44 1.76
N ASP A 259 6.51 28.20 0.91
CA ASP A 259 5.56 29.21 0.43
C ASP A 259 4.80 29.88 1.62
N MET A 260 4.46 29.09 2.63
CA MET A 260 3.81 29.61 3.84
C MET A 260 4.74 30.51 4.68
N ILE A 261 6.03 30.15 4.79
CA ILE A 261 7.04 31.00 5.47
C ILE A 261 7.15 32.35 4.76
N ASP A 262 7.22 32.35 3.43
CA ASP A 262 7.34 33.59 2.65
C ASP A 262 6.11 34.49 2.83
N LYS A 263 4.90 33.91 2.74
CA LYS A 263 3.65 34.65 2.98
C LYS A 263 3.59 35.24 4.40
N LEU A 264 3.88 34.42 5.41
CA LEU A 264 3.88 34.91 6.81
C LEU A 264 4.95 35.96 7.07
N THR A 265 6.10 35.90 6.39
CA THR A 265 7.18 36.89 6.51
C THR A 265 6.76 38.25 5.93
N ILE A 266 6.06 38.22 4.78
CA ILE A 266 5.50 39.47 4.21
C ILE A 266 4.46 40.06 5.14
N GLU A 267 3.55 39.24 5.70
CA GLU A 267 2.52 39.70 6.65
C GLU A 267 3.16 40.26 7.92
N TYR A 268 4.18 39.61 8.47
CA TYR A 268 4.94 40.08 9.63
C TYR A 268 5.59 41.43 9.37
N ASN A 269 6.27 41.58 8.23
CA ASN A 269 6.94 42.84 7.89
C ASN A 269 5.94 44.00 7.72
N ARG A 270 4.79 43.73 7.06
CA ARG A 270 3.71 44.71 6.90
C ARG A 270 3.12 45.13 8.26
N SER A 271 2.82 44.14 9.10
CA SER A 271 2.29 44.40 10.46
C SER A 271 3.29 45.16 11.33
N ARG A 272 4.58 44.81 11.24
CA ARG A 272 5.65 45.52 11.94
C ARG A 272 5.74 46.99 11.52
N GLN A 273 5.69 47.23 10.20
CA GLN A 273 5.70 48.64 9.69
C GLN A 273 4.48 49.43 10.19
N ALA A 274 3.29 48.83 10.21
CA ALA A 274 2.09 49.48 10.73
C ALA A 274 2.20 49.81 12.21
N VAL A 275 2.76 48.91 13.03
CA VAL A 275 2.99 49.16 14.46
C VAL A 275 3.99 50.31 14.65
N ILE A 276 5.13 50.31 13.95
CA ILE A 276 6.12 51.36 14.01
C ILE A 276 5.52 52.72 13.61
N THR A 277 4.70 52.75 12.55
CA THR A 277 4.04 53.97 12.08
C THR A 277 3.05 54.48 13.13
N ASN A 278 2.26 53.63 13.76
CA ASN A 278 1.33 54.01 14.82
C ASN A 278 2.07 54.57 16.05
N GLU A 279 3.15 53.89 16.49
CA GLU A 279 3.99 54.38 17.59
C GLU A 279 4.60 55.77 17.31
N LEU A 280 5.07 55.99 16.06
CA LEU A 280 5.57 57.30 15.64
C LEU A 280 4.47 58.39 15.67
N ILE A 281 3.28 58.07 15.19
CA ILE A 281 2.12 58.98 15.22
C ILE A 281 1.76 59.33 16.66
N GLU A 282 1.71 58.33 17.55
CA GLU A 282 1.43 58.56 18.98
C GLU A 282 2.47 59.45 19.63
N ILE A 283 3.77 59.26 19.34
CA ILE A 283 4.85 60.12 19.87
C ILE A 283 4.73 61.54 19.36
N ILE A 284 4.47 61.74 18.06
CA ILE A 284 4.33 63.08 17.46
C ILE A 284 3.10 63.80 18.03
N SER A 285 1.94 63.10 18.07
CA SER A 285 0.71 63.66 18.63
C SER A 285 0.84 63.98 20.13
N GLY A 286 1.59 63.17 20.89
CA GLY A 286 1.90 63.47 22.30
C GLY A 286 2.82 64.64 22.47
N ALA A 287 3.77 64.87 21.53
CA ALA A 287 4.67 66.06 21.59
C ALA A 287 3.98 67.37 21.18
N GLU A 288 2.96 67.27 20.27
CA GLU A 288 2.15 68.43 19.89
C GLU A 288 1.13 68.89 20.98
N ALA A 289 0.79 67.95 21.90
CA ALA A 289 -0.16 68.22 23.00
C ALA A 289 0.48 68.79 24.26
N LEU A 290 1.80 68.85 24.29
CA LEU A 290 2.58 69.51 25.34
C LEU A 290 2.96 70.94 24.96
#